data_560b8387a202d2d7b3b0f535e0812bc8
#
_entry.id   560b8387a202d2d7b3b0f535e0812bc8
#
_cell.length_a   1.000
_cell.length_b   1.000
_cell.length_c   1.000
_cell.angle_alpha   90.00
_cell.angle_beta   90.00
_cell.angle_gamma   90.00
#
_symmetry.space_group_name_H-M   'P 1'
#
loop_
_entity.id
_entity.type
_entity.pdbx_description
1 polymer ?
#
loop_
_entity_poly.entity_id
_entity_poly.type
_entity_poly.pdbx_seq_one_letter_code
_entity_poly.pdbx_strand_id
1 'polypeptide(L)'
;MDSRQARWMVEELLAAYADCIDNDRLEEWPGFFTENCLYKIIPWENVSYNLALGWVLCESRGMLQDRVVAHRTANLYAPHRYRHIVGSVRVLSCDDGAIEARANYLVVRTALDAVRYGTSEIYSAGEYQDRVIIENNQARFAEKIVVSDTARVDTLLVTPI
;
A
#
# COMPACT_ATOMS: atom_id res chain seq x y z
N MET A 1 22.86 3.52 -10.15
CA MET A 1 22.33 2.16 -9.92
C MET A 1 21.80 1.63 -11.25
N ASP A 2 22.03 0.37 -11.60
CA ASP A 2 21.45 -0.16 -12.84
C ASP A 2 19.96 -0.51 -12.68
N SER A 3 19.24 -0.60 -13.80
CA SER A 3 17.79 -0.85 -13.82
C SER A 3 17.39 -2.21 -13.23
N ARG A 4 18.26 -3.23 -13.31
CA ARG A 4 18.00 -4.56 -12.75
C ARG A 4 18.08 -4.51 -11.21
N GLN A 5 19.09 -3.85 -10.68
CA GLN A 5 19.26 -3.64 -9.25
C GLN A 5 18.13 -2.81 -8.66
N ALA A 6 17.75 -1.73 -9.34
CA ALA A 6 16.62 -0.89 -8.95
C ALA A 6 15.31 -1.71 -8.87
N ARG A 7 15.04 -2.51 -9.91
CA ARG A 7 13.86 -3.38 -9.95
C ARG A 7 13.86 -4.39 -8.81
N TRP A 8 14.97 -5.06 -8.57
CA TRP A 8 15.09 -6.04 -7.48
C TRP A 8 14.81 -5.38 -6.11
N MET A 9 15.35 -4.19 -5.85
CA MET A 9 15.11 -3.46 -4.60
C MET A 9 13.63 -3.08 -4.42
N VAL A 10 12.95 -2.68 -5.49
CA VAL A 10 11.52 -2.37 -5.43
C VAL A 10 10.69 -3.65 -5.20
N GLU A 11 11.03 -4.76 -5.88
CA GLU A 11 10.34 -6.05 -5.69
C GLU A 11 10.48 -6.55 -4.25
N GLU A 12 11.68 -6.49 -3.65
CA GLU A 12 11.91 -6.85 -2.25
C GLU A 12 11.14 -5.94 -1.26
N LEU A 13 11.14 -4.61 -1.51
CA LEU A 13 10.39 -3.67 -0.69
C LEU A 13 8.88 -3.95 -0.74
N LEU A 14 8.33 -4.19 -1.93
CA LEU A 14 6.91 -4.51 -2.12
C LEU A 14 6.54 -5.86 -1.49
N ALA A 15 7.41 -6.86 -1.60
CA ALA A 15 7.19 -8.17 -0.98
C ALA A 15 7.18 -8.07 0.56
N ALA A 16 8.13 -7.35 1.15
CA ALA A 16 8.20 -7.13 2.59
C ALA A 16 7.01 -6.29 3.11
N TYR A 17 6.60 -5.26 2.36
CA TYR A 17 5.41 -4.45 2.65
C TYR A 17 4.14 -5.30 2.70
N ALA A 18 3.90 -6.12 1.66
CA ALA A 18 2.75 -7.01 1.58
C ALA A 18 2.74 -8.04 2.72
N ASP A 19 3.89 -8.68 2.99
CA ASP A 19 4.04 -9.67 4.06
C ASP A 19 3.77 -9.07 5.45
N CYS A 20 4.20 -7.82 5.69
CA CYS A 20 3.94 -7.09 6.92
C CYS A 20 2.42 -6.94 7.16
N ILE A 21 1.67 -6.49 6.16
CA ILE A 21 0.22 -6.25 6.27
C ILE A 21 -0.54 -7.58 6.36
N ASP A 22 -0.22 -8.55 5.52
CA ASP A 22 -0.88 -9.86 5.45
C ASP A 22 -0.73 -10.68 6.74
N ASN A 23 0.34 -10.45 7.47
CA ASN A 23 0.61 -11.08 8.77
C ASN A 23 0.26 -10.18 9.98
N ASP A 24 -0.49 -9.10 9.76
CA ASP A 24 -0.98 -8.18 10.81
C ASP A 24 0.13 -7.55 11.67
N ARG A 25 1.32 -7.33 11.09
CA ARG A 25 2.45 -6.65 11.74
C ARG A 25 2.42 -5.14 11.48
N LEU A 26 1.23 -4.54 11.69
CA LEU A 26 0.98 -3.14 11.29
C LEU A 26 1.84 -2.12 12.04
N GLU A 27 2.36 -2.46 13.21
CA GLU A 27 3.29 -1.63 13.97
C GLU A 27 4.62 -1.42 13.21
N GLU A 28 5.01 -2.35 12.33
CA GLU A 28 6.19 -2.26 11.49
C GLU A 28 5.93 -1.48 10.19
N TRP A 29 4.66 -1.40 9.76
CA TRP A 29 4.25 -0.81 8.47
C TRP A 29 4.74 0.62 8.24
N PRO A 30 4.70 1.58 9.20
CA PRO A 30 5.25 2.92 9.00
C PRO A 30 6.76 2.92 8.72
N GLY A 31 7.48 1.87 9.13
CA GLY A 31 8.91 1.71 8.91
C GLY A 31 9.31 1.52 7.43
N PHE A 32 8.38 1.15 6.56
CA PHE A 32 8.63 1.07 5.11
C PHE A 32 8.70 2.44 4.43
N PHE A 33 8.36 3.52 5.14
CA PHE A 33 8.29 4.86 4.60
C PHE A 33 9.40 5.75 5.16
N THR A 34 9.71 6.80 4.40
CA THR A 34 10.58 7.90 4.89
C THR A 34 9.83 8.74 5.92
N GLU A 35 10.53 9.60 6.66
CA GLU A 35 9.92 10.48 7.67
C GLU A 35 8.89 11.41 7.03
N ASN A 36 9.28 12.08 5.95
CA ASN A 36 8.41 12.92 5.13
C ASN A 36 7.95 12.10 3.93
N CYS A 37 6.86 11.37 4.10
CA CYS A 37 6.33 10.49 3.06
C CYS A 37 4.92 10.90 2.65
N LEU A 38 4.50 10.39 1.49
CA LEU A 38 3.11 10.44 1.04
C LEU A 38 2.58 9.02 0.89
N TYR A 39 1.53 8.68 1.63
CA TYR A 39 0.71 7.50 1.39
C TYR A 39 -0.71 7.93 1.03
N LYS A 40 -1.19 7.51 -0.13
CA LYS A 40 -2.50 7.91 -0.63
C LYS A 40 -3.22 6.73 -1.26
N ILE A 41 -4.51 6.57 -0.96
CA ILE A 41 -5.39 5.64 -1.68
C ILE A 41 -6.44 6.48 -2.42
N ILE A 42 -6.50 6.34 -3.73
CA ILE A 42 -7.36 7.14 -4.61
C ILE A 42 -8.01 6.25 -5.66
N PRO A 43 -9.33 6.40 -5.96
CA PRO A 43 -9.95 5.68 -7.06
C PRO A 43 -9.48 6.19 -8.41
N TRP A 44 -9.41 5.29 -9.39
CA TRP A 44 -9.02 5.61 -10.76
C TRP A 44 -9.89 6.72 -11.38
N GLU A 45 -11.16 6.75 -11.09
CA GLU A 45 -12.09 7.79 -11.55
C GLU A 45 -11.61 9.19 -11.15
N ASN A 46 -11.15 9.36 -9.90
CA ASN A 46 -10.64 10.64 -9.44
C ASN A 46 -9.33 11.02 -10.15
N VAL A 47 -8.46 10.04 -10.38
CA VAL A 47 -7.24 10.27 -11.16
C VAL A 47 -7.58 10.69 -12.60
N SER A 48 -8.52 10.00 -13.25
CA SER A 48 -8.91 10.27 -14.64
C SER A 48 -9.56 11.65 -14.84
N TYR A 49 -10.25 12.16 -13.82
CA TYR A 49 -10.85 13.50 -13.82
C TYR A 49 -9.96 14.56 -13.17
N ASN A 50 -8.70 14.23 -12.86
CA ASN A 50 -7.75 15.11 -12.17
C ASN A 50 -8.27 15.67 -10.84
N LEU A 51 -9.00 14.86 -10.08
CA LEU A 51 -9.50 15.19 -8.76
C LEU A 51 -8.49 14.76 -7.69
N ALA A 52 -8.13 15.65 -6.79
CA ALA A 52 -7.11 15.38 -5.77
C ALA A 52 -7.58 14.50 -4.61
N LEU A 53 -8.89 14.37 -4.40
CA LEU A 53 -9.46 13.70 -3.23
C LEU A 53 -9.29 12.18 -3.31
N GLY A 54 -8.64 11.61 -2.29
CA GLY A 54 -8.54 10.16 -2.06
C GLY A 54 -9.34 9.72 -0.84
N TRP A 55 -9.41 8.42 -0.61
CA TRP A 55 -10.02 7.85 0.59
C TRP A 55 -9.09 7.92 1.80
N VAL A 56 -7.79 7.85 1.55
CA VAL A 56 -6.73 7.92 2.56
C VAL A 56 -5.67 8.89 2.08
N LEU A 57 -5.21 9.73 2.99
CA LEU A 57 -4.09 10.63 2.79
C LEU A 57 -3.28 10.72 4.09
N CYS A 58 -2.02 10.31 4.02
CA CYS A 58 -1.05 10.48 5.10
C CYS A 58 0.21 11.14 4.51
N GLU A 59 0.61 12.26 5.08
CA GLU A 59 1.70 13.10 4.56
C GLU A 59 2.95 13.04 5.45
N SER A 60 3.00 12.07 6.35
CA SER A 60 4.17 11.80 7.21
C SER A 60 4.11 10.40 7.80
N ARG A 61 5.25 9.89 8.24
CA ARG A 61 5.33 8.64 9.01
C ARG A 61 4.51 8.70 10.29
N GLY A 62 4.45 9.86 10.96
CA GLY A 62 3.62 10.06 12.15
C GLY A 62 2.13 9.81 11.86
N MET A 63 1.60 10.29 10.74
CA MET A 63 0.20 10.02 10.34
C MET A 63 -0.04 8.52 10.07
N LEU A 64 0.94 7.79 9.55
CA LEU A 64 0.85 6.34 9.39
C LEU A 64 0.80 5.64 10.75
N GLN A 65 1.61 6.07 11.72
CA GLN A 65 1.59 5.56 13.09
C GLN A 65 0.23 5.82 13.77
N ASP A 66 -0.32 7.03 13.64
CA ASP A 66 -1.64 7.38 14.17
C ASP A 66 -2.74 6.49 13.55
N ARG A 67 -2.61 6.17 12.26
CA ARG A 67 -3.54 5.26 11.59
C ARG A 67 -3.46 3.85 12.16
N VAL A 68 -2.27 3.34 12.48
CA VAL A 68 -2.09 2.03 13.14
C VAL A 68 -2.72 2.05 14.53
N VAL A 69 -2.50 3.11 15.32
CA VAL A 69 -3.13 3.26 16.63
C VAL A 69 -4.65 3.26 16.53
N ALA A 70 -5.21 4.02 15.56
CA ALA A 70 -6.66 4.04 15.32
C ALA A 70 -7.19 2.67 14.89
N HIS A 71 -6.45 1.93 14.06
CA HIS A 71 -6.79 0.56 13.65
C HIS A 71 -6.90 -0.37 14.85
N ARG A 72 -5.98 -0.29 15.81
CA ARG A 72 -5.93 -1.15 16.99
C ARG A 72 -6.93 -0.78 18.08
N THR A 73 -7.27 0.50 18.21
CA THR A 73 -7.98 1.01 19.41
C THR A 73 -9.35 1.61 19.13
N ALA A 74 -9.61 2.13 17.96
CA ALA A 74 -10.79 2.94 17.66
C ALA A 74 -11.68 2.38 16.56
N ASN A 75 -11.11 1.72 15.54
CA ASN A 75 -11.87 1.23 14.40
C ASN A 75 -12.60 -0.07 14.72
N LEU A 76 -13.89 -0.13 14.36
CA LEU A 76 -14.70 -1.35 14.42
C LEU A 76 -14.81 -1.93 13.01
N TYR A 77 -14.34 -3.15 12.82
CA TYR A 77 -14.40 -3.84 11.53
C TYR A 77 -14.58 -5.35 11.72
N ALA A 78 -15.15 -6.00 10.73
CA ALA A 78 -15.30 -7.44 10.74
C ALA A 78 -13.91 -8.12 10.62
N PRO A 79 -13.60 -9.12 11.48
CA PRO A 79 -12.35 -9.86 11.40
C PRO A 79 -12.12 -10.43 10.01
N HIS A 80 -10.92 -10.24 9.48
CA HIS A 80 -10.55 -10.69 8.15
C HIS A 80 -9.04 -10.94 8.04
N ARG A 81 -8.65 -11.60 6.95
CA ARG A 81 -7.27 -11.66 6.48
C ARG A 81 -7.18 -11.06 5.09
N TYR A 82 -6.08 -10.38 4.84
CA TYR A 82 -5.69 -9.98 3.49
C TYR A 82 -4.63 -10.94 2.93
N ARG A 83 -4.62 -11.02 1.63
CA ARG A 83 -3.54 -11.58 0.85
C ARG A 83 -3.25 -10.66 -0.32
N HIS A 84 -2.11 -9.98 -0.28
CA HIS A 84 -1.64 -9.13 -1.36
C HIS A 84 -0.95 -9.98 -2.42
N ILE A 85 -1.32 -9.78 -3.67
CA ILE A 85 -0.64 -10.33 -4.84
C ILE A 85 -0.12 -9.13 -5.62
N VAL A 86 1.19 -8.92 -5.60
CA VAL A 86 1.86 -7.80 -6.26
C VAL A 86 2.70 -8.35 -7.41
N GLY A 87 2.61 -7.71 -8.56
CA GLY A 87 3.34 -8.17 -9.74
C GLY A 87 3.48 -7.11 -10.82
N SER A 88 4.05 -7.51 -11.95
CA SER A 88 4.29 -6.62 -13.09
C SER A 88 5.08 -5.36 -12.72
N VAL A 89 6.07 -5.49 -11.84
CA VAL A 89 6.89 -4.37 -11.39
C VAL A 89 7.67 -3.77 -12.56
N ARG A 90 7.51 -2.47 -12.77
CA ARG A 90 8.21 -1.68 -13.79
C ARG A 90 8.90 -0.49 -13.13
N VAL A 91 10.21 -0.40 -13.29
CA VAL A 91 10.99 0.81 -13.02
C VAL A 91 10.82 1.76 -14.20
N LEU A 92 10.37 2.98 -13.94
CA LEU A 92 10.14 4.02 -14.94
C LEU A 92 11.38 4.91 -15.08
N SER A 93 11.99 5.27 -13.94
CA SER A 93 13.25 6.01 -13.89
C SER A 93 14.05 5.63 -12.65
N CYS A 94 15.34 5.92 -12.67
CA CYS A 94 16.25 5.72 -11.56
C CYS A 94 17.27 6.87 -11.58
N ASP A 95 16.82 8.07 -11.16
CA ASP A 95 17.56 9.30 -11.24
C ASP A 95 17.68 9.96 -9.85
N ASP A 96 18.76 10.66 -9.59
CA ASP A 96 19.00 11.45 -8.37
C ASP A 96 18.77 10.69 -7.05
N GLY A 97 19.03 9.36 -7.05
CA GLY A 97 18.88 8.51 -5.88
C GLY A 97 17.43 8.11 -5.57
N ALA A 98 16.48 8.45 -6.44
CA ALA A 98 15.10 8.01 -6.39
C ALA A 98 14.78 7.01 -7.51
N ILE A 99 13.91 6.05 -7.22
CA ILE A 99 13.39 5.08 -8.17
C ILE A 99 11.89 5.34 -8.30
N GLU A 100 11.46 5.72 -9.51
CA GLU A 100 10.04 5.76 -9.85
C GLU A 100 9.62 4.39 -10.38
N ALA A 101 8.61 3.80 -9.79
CA ALA A 101 8.15 2.46 -10.15
C ALA A 101 6.63 2.35 -10.16
N ARG A 102 6.14 1.37 -10.90
CA ARG A 102 4.74 0.93 -10.88
C ARG A 102 4.66 -0.57 -10.70
N ALA A 103 3.60 -1.02 -10.04
CA ALA A 103 3.29 -2.43 -9.89
C ALA A 103 1.78 -2.63 -9.87
N ASN A 104 1.29 -3.73 -10.46
CA ASN A 104 -0.11 -4.12 -10.29
C ASN A 104 -0.29 -4.77 -8.93
N TYR A 105 -1.45 -4.54 -8.29
CA TYR A 105 -1.80 -5.22 -7.07
C TYR A 105 -3.20 -5.82 -7.12
N LEU A 106 -3.38 -6.88 -6.36
CA LEU A 106 -4.66 -7.50 -6.05
C LEU A 106 -4.67 -7.84 -4.56
N VAL A 107 -5.72 -7.45 -3.85
CA VAL A 107 -5.95 -7.85 -2.46
C VAL A 107 -7.14 -8.80 -2.41
N VAL A 108 -6.88 -10.02 -1.96
CA VAL A 108 -7.92 -10.99 -1.62
C VAL A 108 -8.22 -10.85 -0.12
N ARG A 109 -9.49 -10.67 0.21
CA ARG A 109 -9.98 -10.60 1.59
C ARG A 109 -10.69 -11.90 1.93
N THR A 110 -10.26 -12.55 3.00
CA THR A 110 -10.95 -13.72 3.58
C THR A 110 -11.64 -13.30 4.86
N ALA A 111 -12.96 -13.49 4.92
CA ALA A 111 -13.76 -13.17 6.09
C ALA A 111 -13.51 -14.18 7.22
N LEU A 112 -13.37 -13.69 8.45
CA LEU A 112 -13.22 -14.49 9.69
C LEU A 112 -14.37 -14.23 10.66
N ASP A 113 -15.37 -13.41 10.26
CA ASP A 113 -16.57 -13.19 11.05
C ASP A 113 -17.50 -14.40 11.00
N ALA A 114 -18.41 -14.52 12.00
CA ALA A 114 -19.28 -15.68 12.14
C ALA A 114 -20.31 -15.87 11.00
N VAL A 115 -20.58 -14.81 10.23
CA VAL A 115 -21.60 -14.83 9.17
C VAL A 115 -21.01 -15.30 7.84
N ARG A 116 -19.77 -14.90 7.52
CA ARG A 116 -19.12 -15.16 6.23
C ARG A 116 -17.82 -15.94 6.35
N TYR A 117 -17.63 -16.64 7.46
CA TYR A 117 -16.37 -17.34 7.77
C TYR A 117 -15.85 -18.17 6.59
N GLY A 118 -14.61 -17.92 6.21
CA GLY A 118 -13.92 -18.63 5.14
C GLY A 118 -14.25 -18.15 3.73
N THR A 119 -15.20 -17.21 3.54
CA THR A 119 -15.47 -16.63 2.22
C THR A 119 -14.32 -15.74 1.81
N SER A 120 -13.74 -16.01 0.65
CA SER A 120 -12.67 -15.19 0.05
C SER A 120 -13.22 -14.45 -1.17
N GLU A 121 -12.91 -13.16 -1.26
CA GLU A 121 -13.35 -12.27 -2.33
C GLU A 121 -12.21 -11.35 -2.76
N ILE A 122 -12.26 -10.87 -3.99
CA ILE A 122 -11.40 -9.78 -4.43
C ILE A 122 -11.89 -8.51 -3.74
N TYR A 123 -11.03 -7.94 -2.88
CA TYR A 123 -11.35 -6.75 -2.12
C TYR A 123 -10.96 -5.47 -2.83
N SER A 124 -9.77 -5.45 -3.43
CA SER A 124 -9.25 -4.30 -4.17
C SER A 124 -8.30 -4.77 -5.25
N ALA A 125 -8.30 -4.08 -6.37
CA ALA A 125 -7.36 -4.27 -7.47
C ALA A 125 -6.97 -2.92 -8.04
N GLY A 126 -5.76 -2.82 -8.61
CA GLY A 126 -5.30 -1.60 -9.21
C GLY A 126 -3.80 -1.54 -9.40
N GLU A 127 -3.25 -0.33 -9.33
CA GLU A 127 -1.84 -0.04 -9.55
C GLU A 127 -1.23 0.70 -8.35
N TYR A 128 -0.04 0.29 -7.94
CA TYR A 128 0.85 1.09 -7.09
C TYR A 128 1.69 2.01 -7.97
N GLN A 129 1.77 3.27 -7.60
CA GLN A 129 2.69 4.26 -8.15
C GLN A 129 3.60 4.70 -7.02
N ASP A 130 4.84 4.25 -7.08
CA ASP A 130 5.78 4.35 -5.98
C ASP A 130 6.98 5.21 -6.36
N ARG A 131 7.38 6.08 -5.44
CA ARG A 131 8.68 6.73 -5.42
C ARG A 131 9.49 6.19 -4.26
N VAL A 132 10.55 5.45 -4.59
CA VAL A 132 11.40 4.76 -3.63
C VAL A 132 12.75 5.46 -3.56
N ILE A 133 13.23 5.70 -2.35
CA ILE A 133 14.58 6.22 -2.10
C ILE A 133 15.38 5.25 -1.23
N ILE A 134 16.70 5.40 -1.29
CA ILE A 134 17.62 4.58 -0.49
C ILE A 134 18.12 5.43 0.67
N GLU A 135 17.72 5.07 1.89
CA GLU A 135 18.18 5.66 3.13
C GLU A 135 18.94 4.60 3.95
N ASN A 136 20.17 4.90 4.34
CA ASN A 136 21.00 3.99 5.14
C ASN A 136 21.07 2.56 4.56
N ASN A 137 21.21 2.46 3.24
CA ASN A 137 21.25 1.21 2.48
C ASN A 137 19.94 0.40 2.51
N GLN A 138 18.83 1.04 2.84
CA GLN A 138 17.47 0.45 2.84
C GLN A 138 16.56 1.21 1.88
N ALA A 139 15.82 0.48 1.07
CA ALA A 139 14.78 1.04 0.23
C ALA A 139 13.57 1.43 1.08
N ARG A 140 13.03 2.64 0.88
CA ARG A 140 11.83 3.15 1.56
C ARG A 140 10.96 3.92 0.58
N PHE A 141 9.65 3.87 0.81
CA PHE A 141 8.71 4.70 0.07
C PHE A 141 8.82 6.16 0.53
N ALA A 142 9.22 7.05 -0.36
CA ALA A 142 8.99 8.47 -0.22
C ALA A 142 7.54 8.82 -0.60
N GLU A 143 7.03 8.14 -1.64
CA GLU A 143 5.62 8.21 -2.02
C GLU A 143 5.12 6.82 -2.36
N LYS A 144 3.90 6.50 -1.91
CA LYS A 144 3.14 5.32 -2.31
C LYS A 144 1.71 5.74 -2.59
N ILE A 145 1.34 5.78 -3.87
CA ILE A 145 -0.01 6.09 -4.31
C ILE A 145 -0.65 4.79 -4.77
N VAL A 146 -1.70 4.40 -4.08
CA VAL A 146 -2.53 3.24 -4.40
C VAL A 146 -3.68 3.72 -5.25
N VAL A 147 -3.65 3.43 -6.54
CA VAL A 147 -4.74 3.74 -7.47
C VAL A 147 -5.64 2.52 -7.58
N SER A 148 -6.83 2.60 -6.99
CA SER A 148 -7.83 1.52 -7.09
C SER A 148 -8.61 1.62 -8.39
N ASP A 149 -8.82 0.50 -9.06
CA ASP A 149 -9.54 0.44 -10.35
C ASP A 149 -11.01 0.86 -10.26
N THR A 150 -11.57 0.95 -9.06
CA THR A 150 -12.97 1.33 -8.83
C THR A 150 -13.12 2.22 -7.60
N ALA A 151 -14.12 3.10 -7.63
CA ALA A 151 -14.53 3.89 -6.47
C ALA A 151 -15.38 3.09 -5.45
N ARG A 152 -15.74 1.84 -5.76
CA ARG A 152 -16.52 1.01 -4.85
C ARG A 152 -15.65 0.42 -3.74
N VAL A 153 -16.05 0.64 -2.50
CA VAL A 153 -15.49 0.02 -1.31
C VAL A 153 -16.62 -0.67 -0.56
N ASP A 154 -16.63 -2.00 -0.55
CA ASP A 154 -17.74 -2.78 0.03
C ASP A 154 -17.72 -2.80 1.56
N THR A 155 -16.58 -2.53 2.17
CA THR A 155 -16.39 -2.48 3.64
C THR A 155 -15.48 -1.30 4.02
N LEU A 156 -15.26 -1.12 5.33
CA LEU A 156 -14.32 -0.10 5.81
C LEU A 156 -12.88 -0.40 5.35
N LEU A 157 -12.24 0.61 4.76
CA LEU A 157 -10.84 0.58 4.37
C LEU A 157 -9.95 0.97 5.57
N VAL A 158 -9.90 0.11 6.58
CA VAL A 158 -9.15 0.36 7.82
C VAL A 158 -7.73 -0.16 7.75
N THR A 159 -7.54 -1.36 7.21
CA THR A 159 -6.22 -1.97 7.00
C THR A 159 -5.60 -1.38 5.74
N PRO A 160 -4.29 -1.07 5.74
CA PRO A 160 -3.59 -0.60 4.53
C PRO A 160 -3.66 -1.61 3.37
N ILE A 161 -3.55 -1.11 2.15
CA ILE A 161 -3.46 -1.92 0.93
C ILE A 161 -2.32 -1.49 0.05
#